data_104a7a8eff7fdb60431a8dd3f73b17e3
#
_entry.id   104a7a8eff7fdb60431a8dd3f73b17e3
#
_cell.length_a   1.000
_cell.length_b   1.000
_cell.length_c   1.000
_cell.angle_alpha   90.00
_cell.angle_beta   90.00
_cell.angle_gamma   90.00
#
_symmetry.space_group_name_H-M   'P 1'
#
loop_
_entity.id
_entity.type
_entity.pdbx_description
1 polymer ?
#
loop_
_entity_poly.entity_id
_entity_poly.type
_entity_poly.pdbx_seq_one_letter_code
_entity_poly.pdbx_strand_id
1 'polypeptide(L)'
;MKAIVFDLGITMKDVVERPINKDYVMVSPSLVLLTGIENAIYTGFLWVEPKRILGSTGIVKVRNAGIEVDKNIEGKKAIVLPYSKKYGGIGTEIDGILAENAVVPSDSLVILPNDYDVKYILYPFVSIGLQLRKIVRGFNVLIIGGGLVSYISALTLVGYANRIYLYNDDGYKVRLYGVEEVKDGGNWDIVFAGSMRSWIRILLQLGSKEGDILALPRFLNSWPSIIPTRLNVKFIEPIKMDGVFDYIEDEISDKLFNELVVSSDSLEASIPTPKPGVILNAEKIFMS
;
A
#
# COMPACT_ATOMS: atom_id res chain seq x y z
N MET A 1 2.05 4.93 25.53
CA MET A 1 2.38 5.64 24.30
C MET A 1 1.11 6.04 23.56
N LYS A 2 1.12 7.16 22.84
CA LYS A 2 0.01 7.57 21.98
C LYS A 2 0.01 6.76 20.68
N ALA A 3 -1.16 6.38 20.19
CA ALA A 3 -1.36 5.71 18.89
C ALA A 3 -2.71 6.10 18.28
N ILE A 4 -2.79 6.04 16.96
CA ILE A 4 -4.05 6.18 16.21
C ILE A 4 -4.61 4.79 15.98
N VAL A 5 -5.78 4.55 16.54
CA VAL A 5 -6.43 3.24 16.54
C VAL A 5 -7.82 3.31 15.93
N PHE A 6 -8.31 2.17 15.44
CA PHE A 6 -9.71 1.98 15.13
C PHE A 6 -10.46 1.52 16.39
N ASP A 7 -11.41 2.36 16.89
CA ASP A 7 -12.27 2.01 18.01
C ASP A 7 -13.59 2.80 17.90
N LEU A 8 -14.60 2.20 17.25
CA LEU A 8 -15.84 2.86 16.80
C LEU A 8 -15.64 4.01 15.80
N GLY A 9 -14.39 4.28 15.42
CA GLY A 9 -13.90 5.30 14.51
C GLY A 9 -12.38 5.36 14.60
N ILE A 10 -11.76 6.24 13.79
CA ILE A 10 -10.32 6.46 13.83
C ILE A 10 -10.03 7.55 14.86
N THR A 11 -9.29 7.22 15.90
CA THR A 11 -9.05 8.14 17.04
C THR A 11 -7.66 7.91 17.64
N MET A 12 -7.12 8.98 18.26
CA MET A 12 -5.89 8.90 19.07
C MET A 12 -6.21 8.38 20.45
N LYS A 13 -5.44 7.41 20.93
CA LYS A 13 -5.55 6.85 22.29
C LYS A 13 -4.20 6.55 22.89
N ASP A 14 -4.18 6.53 24.23
CA ASP A 14 -3.08 5.93 24.97
C ASP A 14 -3.21 4.41 24.94
N VAL A 15 -2.15 3.75 24.49
CA VAL A 15 -2.07 2.29 24.38
C VAL A 15 -0.82 1.77 25.10
N VAL A 16 -0.88 0.51 25.53
CA VAL A 16 0.29 -0.17 26.10
C VAL A 16 1.29 -0.45 25.00
N GLU A 17 2.56 -0.16 25.27
CA GLU A 17 3.65 -0.48 24.34
C GLU A 17 3.75 -1.98 24.11
N ARG A 18 3.93 -2.38 22.83
CA ARG A 18 4.00 -3.80 22.48
C ARG A 18 5.39 -4.36 22.76
N PRO A 19 5.50 -5.58 23.29
CA PRO A 19 6.80 -6.23 23.47
C PRO A 19 7.43 -6.59 22.11
N ILE A 20 8.76 -6.53 22.03
CA ILE A 20 9.50 -6.92 20.84
C ILE A 20 9.63 -8.43 20.83
N ASN A 21 8.96 -9.10 19.87
CA ASN A 21 9.15 -10.52 19.63
C ASN A 21 10.51 -10.79 18.98
N LYS A 22 10.95 -12.06 18.98
CA LYS A 22 12.28 -12.47 18.54
C LYS A 22 12.67 -12.04 17.12
N ASP A 23 11.70 -12.01 16.19
CA ASP A 23 11.85 -11.67 14.78
C ASP A 23 11.17 -10.33 14.40
N TYR A 24 10.82 -9.51 15.41
CA TYR A 24 10.26 -8.18 15.25
C TYR A 24 11.28 -7.09 15.53
N VAL A 25 10.91 -5.88 15.14
CA VAL A 25 11.72 -4.68 15.30
C VAL A 25 10.85 -3.56 15.88
N MET A 26 11.36 -2.88 16.90
CA MET A 26 10.77 -1.63 17.38
C MET A 26 11.25 -0.49 16.48
N VAL A 27 10.32 0.31 16.01
CA VAL A 27 10.56 1.46 15.13
C VAL A 27 9.89 2.73 15.65
N SER A 28 10.49 3.88 15.38
CA SER A 28 9.83 5.18 15.52
C SER A 28 9.45 5.70 14.14
N PRO A 29 8.16 5.83 13.84
CA PRO A 29 7.70 6.40 12.59
C PRO A 29 8.06 7.88 12.48
N SER A 30 8.58 8.29 11.32
CA SER A 30 8.78 9.70 10.96
C SER A 30 7.72 10.18 9.99
N LEU A 31 7.47 9.41 8.94
CA LEU A 31 6.45 9.69 7.93
C LEU A 31 5.57 8.46 7.77
N VAL A 32 4.26 8.61 7.86
CA VAL A 32 3.30 7.53 7.61
C VAL A 32 2.47 7.85 6.37
N LEU A 33 2.37 6.92 5.44
CA LEU A 33 1.61 7.10 4.22
C LEU A 33 0.21 6.49 4.39
N LEU A 34 -0.78 7.36 4.47
CA LEU A 34 -2.19 6.97 4.41
C LEU A 34 -2.61 6.72 2.97
N THR A 35 -3.41 5.70 2.76
CA THR A 35 -3.81 5.20 1.44
C THR A 35 -5.29 4.85 1.40
N GLY A 36 -5.71 4.15 0.36
CA GLY A 36 -7.06 3.58 0.29
C GLY A 36 -7.39 2.59 1.41
N ILE A 37 -6.41 2.05 2.15
CA ILE A 37 -6.64 1.16 3.30
C ILE A 37 -7.32 1.94 4.43
N GLU A 38 -6.74 3.06 4.83
CA GLU A 38 -7.29 3.89 5.91
C GLU A 38 -8.65 4.47 5.53
N ASN A 39 -8.85 4.85 4.26
CA ASN A 39 -10.17 5.24 3.75
C ASN A 39 -11.19 4.09 3.83
N ALA A 40 -10.78 2.88 3.48
CA ALA A 40 -11.66 1.70 3.52
C ALA A 40 -12.07 1.34 4.96
N ILE A 41 -11.16 1.50 5.92
CA ILE A 41 -11.45 1.35 7.36
C ILE A 41 -12.43 2.44 7.79
N TYR A 42 -12.16 3.70 7.46
CA TYR A 42 -12.99 4.84 7.83
C TYR A 42 -14.42 4.73 7.29
N THR A 43 -14.57 4.26 6.05
CA THR A 43 -15.88 4.10 5.39
C THR A 43 -16.57 2.76 5.70
N GLY A 44 -15.93 1.87 6.47
CA GLY A 44 -16.46 0.56 6.82
C GLY A 44 -16.37 -0.50 5.71
N PHE A 45 -15.64 -0.24 4.62
CA PHE A 45 -15.39 -1.24 3.56
C PHE A 45 -14.36 -2.30 3.98
N LEU A 46 -13.48 -1.95 4.91
CA LEU A 46 -12.53 -2.86 5.53
C LEU A 46 -12.75 -2.87 7.03
N TRP A 47 -13.10 -4.04 7.55
CA TRP A 47 -13.17 -4.23 8.99
C TRP A 47 -11.81 -4.59 9.56
N VAL A 48 -11.45 -3.98 10.67
CA VAL A 48 -10.28 -4.33 11.48
C VAL A 48 -10.72 -4.53 12.94
N GLU A 49 -9.95 -5.29 13.70
CA GLU A 49 -10.25 -5.50 15.12
C GLU A 49 -10.24 -4.18 15.89
N PRO A 50 -11.15 -4.00 16.86
CA PRO A 50 -11.15 -2.85 17.74
C PRO A 50 -9.78 -2.69 18.45
N LYS A 51 -9.32 -1.43 18.56
CA LYS A 51 -8.00 -1.04 19.11
C LYS A 51 -6.80 -1.44 18.24
N ARG A 52 -7.02 -1.85 16.97
CA ARG A 52 -5.96 -2.02 15.99
C ARG A 52 -5.26 -0.68 15.77
N ILE A 53 -3.93 -0.64 15.93
CA ILE A 53 -3.12 0.50 15.53
C ILE A 53 -3.10 0.54 14.01
N LEU A 54 -3.42 1.69 13.42
CA LEU A 54 -3.50 1.89 11.97
C LEU A 54 -2.13 2.24 11.36
N GLY A 55 -2.12 2.51 10.04
CA GLY A 55 -0.92 2.88 9.30
C GLY A 55 -0.17 1.66 8.78
N SER A 56 -0.31 1.41 7.49
CA SER A 56 0.21 0.19 6.85
C SER A 56 1.63 0.34 6.33
N THR A 57 2.05 1.55 5.97
CA THR A 57 3.36 1.81 5.36
C THR A 57 3.87 3.21 5.69
N GLY A 58 5.20 3.39 5.63
CA GLY A 58 5.82 4.66 5.92
C GLY A 58 7.33 4.55 6.09
N ILE A 59 7.96 5.70 6.37
CA ILE A 59 9.39 5.80 6.69
C ILE A 59 9.56 5.83 8.20
N VAL A 60 10.37 4.95 8.72
CA VAL A 60 10.60 4.75 10.15
C VAL A 60 12.09 4.75 10.47
N LYS A 61 12.44 5.02 11.73
CA LYS A 61 13.79 4.78 12.26
C LYS A 61 13.76 3.52 13.13
N VAL A 62 14.64 2.57 12.83
CA VAL A 62 14.81 1.35 13.63
C VAL A 62 15.41 1.72 14.99
N ARG A 63 14.76 1.31 16.08
CA ARG A 63 15.22 1.56 17.45
C ARG A 63 15.90 0.33 18.01
N ASN A 64 15.18 -0.76 18.14
CA ASN A 64 15.65 -2.00 18.74
C ASN A 64 15.23 -3.18 17.89
N ALA A 65 16.09 -4.15 17.73
CA ALA A 65 15.81 -5.37 16.99
C ALA A 65 15.66 -6.57 17.95
N GLY A 66 14.72 -7.46 17.60
CA GLY A 66 14.55 -8.74 18.29
C GLY A 66 15.78 -9.65 18.17
N ILE A 67 15.83 -10.70 18.97
CA ILE A 67 17.05 -11.53 19.10
C ILE A 67 17.42 -12.32 17.83
N GLU A 68 16.45 -12.59 16.95
CA GLU A 68 16.65 -13.28 15.67
C GLU A 68 16.90 -12.30 14.51
N VAL A 69 16.94 -11.00 14.78
CA VAL A 69 17.12 -9.95 13.76
C VAL A 69 18.57 -9.43 13.79
N ASP A 70 19.13 -9.15 12.62
CA ASP A 70 20.46 -8.54 12.52
C ASP A 70 20.47 -7.15 13.20
N LYS A 71 21.29 -7.00 14.23
CA LYS A 71 21.47 -5.76 15.00
C LYS A 71 22.03 -4.60 14.17
N ASN A 72 22.69 -4.87 13.05
CA ASN A 72 23.26 -3.83 12.18
C ASN A 72 22.22 -2.91 11.54
N ILE A 73 20.93 -3.24 11.65
CA ILE A 73 19.84 -2.36 11.19
C ILE A 73 19.44 -1.31 12.22
N GLU A 74 19.82 -1.45 13.48
CA GLU A 74 19.50 -0.47 14.54
C GLU A 74 20.08 0.91 14.18
N GLY A 75 19.30 1.95 14.41
CA GLY A 75 19.61 3.33 14.05
C GLY A 75 19.35 3.70 12.58
N LYS A 76 19.21 2.74 11.69
CA LYS A 76 18.95 2.99 10.26
C LYS A 76 17.50 3.43 10.03
N LYS A 77 17.30 4.14 8.92
CA LYS A 77 15.97 4.43 8.40
C LYS A 77 15.50 3.30 7.47
N ALA A 78 14.22 3.03 7.47
CA ALA A 78 13.63 1.97 6.67
C ALA A 78 12.22 2.35 6.20
N ILE A 79 11.78 1.70 5.12
CA ILE A 79 10.37 1.68 4.71
C ILE A 79 9.73 0.45 5.31
N VAL A 80 8.53 0.60 5.86
CA VAL A 80 7.66 -0.52 6.25
C VAL A 80 6.82 -0.92 5.05
N LEU A 81 6.95 -2.16 4.59
CA LEU A 81 6.05 -2.75 3.60
C LEU A 81 4.69 -3.03 4.26
N PRO A 82 3.55 -2.83 3.57
CA PRO A 82 2.22 -2.99 4.17
C PRO A 82 1.80 -4.45 4.43
N TYR A 83 2.70 -5.39 4.19
CA TYR A 83 2.44 -6.82 4.35
C TYR A 83 3.71 -7.58 4.77
N SER A 84 3.56 -8.41 5.80
CA SER A 84 4.54 -9.43 6.19
C SER A 84 4.09 -10.78 5.65
N LYS A 85 4.97 -11.50 4.98
CA LYS A 85 4.66 -12.83 4.47
C LYS A 85 4.29 -13.80 5.58
N LYS A 86 4.86 -13.61 6.78
CA LYS A 86 4.67 -14.49 7.94
C LYS A 86 3.45 -14.08 8.79
N TYR A 87 3.13 -12.78 8.87
CA TYR A 87 2.20 -12.26 9.87
C TYR A 87 0.99 -11.55 9.26
N GLY A 88 0.95 -11.30 7.95
CA GLY A 88 -0.17 -10.66 7.27
C GLY A 88 -0.05 -9.16 7.13
N GLY A 89 -1.20 -8.49 6.95
CA GLY A 89 -1.30 -7.06 6.67
C GLY A 89 -1.00 -6.18 7.89
N ILE A 90 -0.06 -5.24 7.73
CA ILE A 90 0.31 -4.26 8.75
C ILE A 90 -0.76 -3.17 8.79
N GLY A 91 -1.21 -2.80 9.98
CA GLY A 91 -2.31 -1.84 10.19
C GLY A 91 -3.70 -2.43 9.95
N THR A 92 -3.79 -3.72 9.59
CA THR A 92 -5.05 -4.43 9.32
C THR A 92 -5.15 -5.74 10.11
N GLU A 93 -4.39 -6.76 9.75
CA GLU A 93 -4.35 -8.06 10.45
C GLU A 93 -3.48 -8.00 11.72
N ILE A 94 -2.39 -7.22 11.67
CA ILE A 94 -1.54 -6.91 12.82
C ILE A 94 -1.46 -5.40 13.04
N ASP A 95 -0.93 -4.95 14.18
CA ASP A 95 -0.78 -3.53 14.49
C ASP A 95 0.11 -2.82 13.47
N GLY A 96 -0.28 -1.60 13.13
CA GLY A 96 0.41 -0.71 12.19
C GLY A 96 1.39 0.24 12.86
N ILE A 97 1.76 1.28 12.11
CA ILE A 97 2.83 2.20 12.48
C ILE A 97 2.35 3.61 12.86
N LEU A 98 1.04 3.88 12.94
CA LEU A 98 0.53 5.18 13.42
C LEU A 98 0.56 5.24 14.95
N ALA A 99 1.76 5.26 15.52
CA ALA A 99 2.03 5.36 16.95
C ALA A 99 3.37 6.08 17.19
N GLU A 100 3.61 6.55 18.42
CA GLU A 100 4.92 7.11 18.83
C GLU A 100 6.06 6.11 18.62
N ASN A 101 5.80 4.83 18.96
CA ASN A 101 6.64 3.68 18.66
C ASN A 101 5.76 2.56 18.11
N ALA A 102 6.29 1.78 17.20
CA ALA A 102 5.59 0.61 16.65
C ALA A 102 6.50 -0.61 16.68
N VAL A 103 5.90 -1.79 16.69
CA VAL A 103 6.62 -3.06 16.62
C VAL A 103 6.15 -3.80 15.38
N VAL A 104 7.06 -3.98 14.42
CA VAL A 104 6.77 -4.56 13.10
C VAL A 104 7.62 -5.79 12.82
N PRO A 105 7.15 -6.75 12.02
CA PRO A 105 7.96 -7.88 11.56
C PRO A 105 9.18 -7.42 10.77
N SER A 106 10.35 -8.02 10.99
CA SER A 106 11.59 -7.64 10.30
C SER A 106 11.58 -7.94 8.80
N ASP A 107 10.77 -8.90 8.35
CA ASP A 107 10.59 -9.22 6.94
C ASP A 107 9.86 -8.12 6.16
N SER A 108 9.14 -7.24 6.85
CA SER A 108 8.45 -6.08 6.26
C SER A 108 9.32 -4.82 6.12
N LEU A 109 10.59 -4.84 6.55
CA LEU A 109 11.45 -3.65 6.51
C LEU A 109 12.36 -3.64 5.28
N VAL A 110 12.40 -2.52 4.55
CA VAL A 110 13.38 -2.23 3.51
C VAL A 110 14.26 -1.09 3.99
N ILE A 111 15.55 -1.35 4.19
CA ILE A 111 16.51 -0.33 4.64
C ILE A 111 16.70 0.72 3.55
N LEU A 112 16.60 1.99 3.94
CA LEU A 112 16.83 3.12 3.05
C LEU A 112 18.33 3.45 2.93
N PRO A 113 18.78 3.98 1.77
CA PRO A 113 20.07 4.63 1.67
C PRO A 113 20.13 5.87 2.58
N ASN A 114 21.34 6.34 2.91
CA ASN A 114 21.54 7.46 3.85
C ASN A 114 20.93 8.77 3.34
N ASP A 115 21.01 9.01 2.04
CA ASP A 115 20.57 10.19 1.30
C ASP A 115 19.23 9.95 0.56
N TYR A 116 18.33 9.23 1.21
CA TYR A 116 17.06 8.84 0.63
C TYR A 116 16.16 10.03 0.26
N ASP A 117 15.44 9.89 -0.85
CA ASP A 117 14.35 10.78 -1.25
C ASP A 117 13.03 10.34 -0.58
N VAL A 118 12.17 11.31 -0.23
CA VAL A 118 10.82 11.03 0.33
C VAL A 118 9.95 10.21 -0.64
N LYS A 119 10.19 10.31 -1.94
CA LYS A 119 9.50 9.51 -2.98
C LYS A 119 9.68 8.00 -2.78
N TYR A 120 10.72 7.58 -2.06
CA TYR A 120 10.93 6.16 -1.75
C TYR A 120 9.83 5.56 -0.88
N ILE A 121 8.99 6.38 -0.26
CA ILE A 121 7.77 5.92 0.43
C ILE A 121 6.81 5.15 -0.51
N LEU A 122 6.95 5.33 -1.82
CA LEU A 122 6.19 4.60 -2.85
C LEU A 122 6.75 3.20 -3.16
N TYR A 123 7.87 2.80 -2.54
CA TYR A 123 8.52 1.52 -2.74
C TYR A 123 7.58 0.31 -2.78
N PRO A 124 6.62 0.14 -1.84
CA PRO A 124 5.75 -1.02 -1.83
C PRO A 124 4.91 -1.17 -3.11
N PHE A 125 4.43 -0.05 -3.63
CA PHE A 125 3.58 -0.01 -4.83
C PHE A 125 4.38 -0.24 -6.11
N VAL A 126 5.58 0.32 -6.19
CA VAL A 126 6.51 0.08 -7.31
C VAL A 126 6.93 -1.38 -7.34
N SER A 127 7.23 -1.99 -6.18
CA SER A 127 7.60 -3.42 -6.13
C SER A 127 6.49 -4.33 -6.66
N ILE A 128 5.22 -4.00 -6.41
CA ILE A 128 4.07 -4.71 -6.97
C ILE A 128 4.01 -4.53 -8.49
N GLY A 129 4.11 -3.29 -8.96
CA GLY A 129 4.05 -2.99 -10.38
C GLY A 129 5.17 -3.66 -11.20
N LEU A 130 6.40 -3.68 -10.67
CA LEU A 130 7.52 -4.38 -11.32
C LEU A 130 7.34 -5.90 -11.37
N GLN A 131 6.68 -6.49 -10.36
CA GLN A 131 6.32 -7.91 -10.40
C GLN A 131 5.24 -8.18 -11.47
N LEU A 132 4.27 -7.26 -11.65
CA LEU A 132 3.24 -7.37 -12.68
C LEU A 132 3.84 -7.43 -14.09
N ARG A 133 4.95 -6.74 -14.38
CA ARG A 133 5.64 -6.80 -15.68
C ARG A 133 5.89 -8.22 -16.17
N LYS A 134 6.14 -9.16 -15.22
CA LYS A 134 6.44 -10.56 -15.55
C LYS A 134 5.24 -11.33 -16.12
N ILE A 135 4.02 -10.88 -15.82
CA ILE A 135 2.80 -11.58 -16.20
C ILE A 135 1.99 -10.84 -17.29
N VAL A 136 2.28 -9.55 -17.53
CA VAL A 136 1.47 -8.71 -18.44
C VAL A 136 2.10 -8.49 -19.81
N ARG A 137 3.29 -9.01 -20.06
CA ARG A 137 4.04 -8.71 -21.29
C ARG A 137 3.24 -9.08 -22.56
N GLY A 138 2.92 -8.05 -23.34
CA GLY A 138 2.17 -8.21 -24.60
C GLY A 138 0.66 -8.38 -24.46
N PHE A 139 0.12 -8.36 -23.21
CA PHE A 139 -1.31 -8.45 -22.95
C PHE A 139 -1.97 -7.08 -22.81
N ASN A 140 -3.30 -7.05 -23.02
CA ASN A 140 -4.13 -5.93 -22.62
C ASN A 140 -4.49 -6.08 -21.15
N VAL A 141 -4.29 -5.02 -20.37
CA VAL A 141 -4.46 -5.07 -18.93
C VAL A 141 -5.52 -4.09 -18.50
N LEU A 142 -6.51 -4.53 -17.73
CA LEU A 142 -7.42 -3.68 -16.99
C LEU A 142 -6.92 -3.52 -15.56
N ILE A 143 -6.69 -2.29 -15.14
CA ILE A 143 -6.39 -1.93 -13.76
C ILE A 143 -7.64 -1.29 -13.16
N ILE A 144 -8.08 -1.81 -12.01
CA ILE A 144 -9.27 -1.30 -11.30
C ILE A 144 -8.84 -0.70 -9.99
N GLY A 145 -9.20 0.57 -9.77
CA GLY A 145 -8.94 1.32 -8.54
C GLY A 145 -8.35 2.69 -8.80
N GLY A 146 -8.65 3.65 -7.94
CA GLY A 146 -8.13 5.03 -7.95
C GLY A 146 -7.03 5.28 -6.93
N GLY A 147 -6.57 4.26 -6.19
CA GLY A 147 -5.51 4.40 -5.18
C GLY A 147 -4.08 4.32 -5.74
N LEU A 148 -3.10 4.56 -4.87
CA LEU A 148 -1.67 4.55 -5.22
C LEU A 148 -1.24 3.26 -5.92
N VAL A 149 -1.69 2.10 -5.43
CA VAL A 149 -1.32 0.82 -6.02
C VAL A 149 -1.73 0.71 -7.48
N SER A 150 -2.90 1.24 -7.84
CA SER A 150 -3.41 1.22 -9.21
C SER A 150 -2.65 2.18 -10.12
N TYR A 151 -2.46 3.43 -9.70
CA TYR A 151 -1.71 4.41 -10.48
C TYR A 151 -0.25 4.01 -10.69
N ILE A 152 0.43 3.58 -9.63
CA ILE A 152 1.84 3.15 -9.72
C ILE A 152 1.96 1.87 -10.55
N SER A 153 1.03 0.91 -10.40
CA SER A 153 1.02 -0.28 -11.26
C SER A 153 0.81 0.09 -12.73
N ALA A 154 -0.15 0.98 -13.04
CA ALA A 154 -0.35 1.46 -14.40
C ALA A 154 0.92 2.08 -14.99
N LEU A 155 1.57 2.96 -14.24
CA LEU A 155 2.83 3.60 -14.65
C LEU A 155 3.92 2.54 -14.94
N THR A 156 4.10 1.58 -14.05
CA THR A 156 5.14 0.55 -14.20
C THR A 156 4.91 -0.37 -15.40
N LEU A 157 3.69 -0.48 -15.90
CA LEU A 157 3.35 -1.35 -17.04
C LEU A 157 3.50 -0.68 -18.41
N VAL A 158 3.70 0.65 -18.46
CA VAL A 158 3.95 1.37 -19.71
C VAL A 158 5.19 0.79 -20.40
N GLY A 159 5.04 0.46 -21.69
CA GLY A 159 6.09 -0.20 -22.48
C GLY A 159 6.22 -1.73 -22.30
N TYR A 160 5.45 -2.34 -21.39
CA TYR A 160 5.42 -3.79 -21.16
C TYR A 160 4.09 -4.43 -21.58
N ALA A 161 2.97 -3.83 -21.19
CA ALA A 161 1.65 -4.23 -21.67
C ALA A 161 1.41 -3.72 -23.10
N ASN A 162 0.54 -4.41 -23.83
CA ASN A 162 0.10 -3.94 -25.15
C ASN A 162 -0.79 -2.70 -25.04
N ARG A 163 -1.80 -2.77 -24.15
CA ARG A 163 -2.64 -1.63 -23.74
C ARG A 163 -2.90 -1.68 -22.25
N ILE A 164 -3.02 -0.51 -21.64
CA ILE A 164 -3.32 -0.36 -20.23
C ILE A 164 -4.60 0.45 -20.09
N TYR A 165 -5.61 -0.16 -19.51
CA TYR A 165 -6.88 0.45 -19.21
C TYR A 165 -6.98 0.68 -17.70
N LEU A 166 -7.40 1.87 -17.27
CA LEU A 166 -7.63 2.21 -15.88
C LEU A 166 -9.11 2.53 -15.64
N TYR A 167 -9.74 1.75 -14.78
CA TYR A 167 -11.05 2.06 -14.23
C TYR A 167 -10.86 2.69 -12.85
N ASN A 168 -11.05 4.02 -12.79
CA ASN A 168 -10.89 4.79 -11.56
C ASN A 168 -12.21 4.82 -10.79
N ASP A 169 -12.26 4.16 -9.63
CA ASP A 169 -13.43 4.04 -8.76
C ASP A 169 -13.45 5.02 -7.57
N ASP A 170 -12.35 5.75 -7.35
CA ASP A 170 -12.18 6.70 -6.23
C ASP A 170 -12.36 8.17 -6.63
N GLY A 171 -12.41 8.46 -7.93
CA GLY A 171 -12.67 9.81 -8.45
C GLY A 171 -11.47 10.75 -8.45
N TYR A 172 -10.27 10.29 -8.08
CA TYR A 172 -9.05 11.09 -8.24
C TYR A 172 -8.72 11.30 -9.72
N LYS A 173 -8.24 12.50 -10.07
CA LYS A 173 -7.97 12.88 -11.47
C LYS A 173 -6.46 12.97 -11.73
N VAL A 174 -5.80 11.82 -11.74
CA VAL A 174 -4.39 11.71 -12.13
C VAL A 174 -4.30 11.13 -13.53
N ARG A 175 -3.69 11.86 -14.46
CA ARG A 175 -3.50 11.41 -15.85
C ARG A 175 -2.11 10.80 -16.00
N LEU A 176 -2.05 9.59 -16.51
CA LEU A 176 -0.81 8.90 -16.84
C LEU A 176 -0.66 8.79 -18.35
N TYR A 177 0.54 9.08 -18.86
CA TYR A 177 0.84 8.85 -20.28
C TYR A 177 0.81 7.35 -20.58
N GLY A 178 0.22 6.98 -21.73
CA GLY A 178 0.12 5.57 -22.16
C GLY A 178 -0.93 4.74 -21.41
N VAL A 179 -1.81 5.38 -20.61
CA VAL A 179 -2.91 4.73 -19.88
C VAL A 179 -4.24 5.32 -20.36
N GLU A 180 -5.17 4.44 -20.72
CA GLU A 180 -6.51 4.82 -21.19
C GLU A 180 -7.52 4.71 -20.05
N GLU A 181 -8.26 5.79 -19.74
CA GLU A 181 -9.39 5.71 -18.80
C GLU A 181 -10.58 5.01 -19.45
N VAL A 182 -11.14 4.02 -18.76
CA VAL A 182 -12.30 3.26 -19.23
C VAL A 182 -13.48 3.51 -18.32
N LYS A 183 -14.64 3.78 -18.95
CA LYS A 183 -15.93 3.89 -18.25
C LYS A 183 -16.78 2.64 -18.39
N ASP A 184 -16.75 2.02 -19.58
CA ASP A 184 -17.58 0.88 -19.96
C ASP A 184 -16.76 -0.08 -20.82
N GLY A 185 -16.95 -1.38 -20.64
CA GLY A 185 -16.53 -2.49 -21.50
C GLY A 185 -15.17 -2.36 -22.19
N GLY A 186 -14.52 -3.45 -22.45
CA GLY A 186 -13.25 -3.49 -23.15
C GLY A 186 -12.80 -4.93 -23.38
N ASN A 187 -11.71 -5.09 -24.10
CA ASN A 187 -11.10 -6.39 -24.31
C ASN A 187 -9.74 -6.43 -23.63
N TRP A 188 -9.66 -7.13 -22.50
CA TRP A 188 -8.46 -7.32 -21.70
C TRP A 188 -8.22 -8.80 -21.44
N ASP A 189 -6.96 -9.15 -21.26
CA ASP A 189 -6.49 -10.51 -21.00
C ASP A 189 -6.19 -10.71 -19.51
N ILE A 190 -5.85 -9.61 -18.82
CA ILE A 190 -5.46 -9.61 -17.41
C ILE A 190 -6.21 -8.48 -16.69
N VAL A 191 -6.72 -8.78 -15.51
CA VAL A 191 -7.29 -7.79 -14.59
C VAL A 191 -6.42 -7.68 -13.36
N PHE A 192 -6.01 -6.45 -13.02
CA PHE A 192 -5.40 -6.11 -11.74
C PHE A 192 -6.39 -5.34 -10.89
N ALA A 193 -6.86 -5.94 -9.80
CA ALA A 193 -7.85 -5.30 -8.93
C ALA A 193 -7.17 -4.64 -7.72
N GLY A 194 -6.86 -3.36 -7.85
CA GLY A 194 -6.27 -2.51 -6.80
C GLY A 194 -7.30 -1.79 -5.93
N SER A 195 -8.59 -2.11 -6.06
CA SER A 195 -9.66 -1.54 -5.26
C SER A 195 -10.07 -2.46 -4.12
N MET A 196 -10.47 -1.85 -2.99
CA MET A 196 -11.02 -2.57 -1.83
C MET A 196 -12.54 -2.76 -1.89
N ARG A 197 -13.21 -2.18 -2.89
CA ARG A 197 -14.67 -2.24 -3.02
C ARG A 197 -15.13 -3.62 -3.47
N SER A 198 -15.92 -4.29 -2.64
CA SER A 198 -16.38 -5.68 -2.87
C SER A 198 -17.21 -5.86 -4.14
N TRP A 199 -18.00 -4.85 -4.55
CA TRP A 199 -18.83 -4.92 -5.75
C TRP A 199 -18.03 -5.08 -7.04
N ILE A 200 -16.79 -4.59 -7.08
CA ILE A 200 -15.88 -4.77 -8.22
C ILE A 200 -15.62 -6.27 -8.46
N ARG A 201 -15.50 -7.06 -7.41
CA ARG A 201 -15.29 -8.51 -7.52
C ARG A 201 -16.49 -9.21 -8.13
N ILE A 202 -17.70 -8.72 -7.87
CA ILE A 202 -18.93 -9.22 -8.49
C ILE A 202 -18.94 -8.89 -9.99
N LEU A 203 -18.58 -7.66 -10.37
CA LEU A 203 -18.47 -7.28 -11.78
C LEU A 203 -17.44 -8.14 -12.54
N LEU A 204 -16.31 -8.44 -11.90
CA LEU A 204 -15.29 -9.31 -12.47
C LEU A 204 -15.81 -10.75 -12.70
N GLN A 205 -16.67 -11.26 -11.79
CA GLN A 205 -17.30 -12.57 -12.00
C GLN A 205 -18.23 -12.59 -13.22
N LEU A 206 -18.91 -11.48 -13.50
CA LEU A 206 -19.85 -11.39 -14.62
C LEU A 206 -19.16 -11.08 -15.93
N GLY A 207 -18.09 -10.28 -15.93
CA GLY A 207 -17.41 -9.76 -17.12
C GLY A 207 -16.20 -10.55 -17.60
N SER A 208 -15.62 -11.43 -16.77
CA SER A 208 -14.41 -12.18 -17.10
C SER A 208 -14.74 -13.57 -17.68
N LYS A 209 -13.88 -14.06 -18.57
CA LYS A 209 -13.97 -15.42 -19.15
C LYS A 209 -13.27 -16.43 -18.24
N GLU A 210 -13.61 -17.70 -18.38
CA GLU A 210 -12.89 -18.77 -17.70
C GLU A 210 -11.42 -18.80 -18.14
N GLY A 211 -10.52 -18.88 -17.15
CA GLY A 211 -9.08 -18.87 -17.38
C GLY A 211 -8.42 -17.50 -17.42
N ASP A 212 -9.18 -16.41 -17.48
CA ASP A 212 -8.62 -15.06 -17.40
C ASP A 212 -7.80 -14.88 -16.11
N ILE A 213 -6.72 -14.11 -16.19
CA ILE A 213 -5.85 -13.87 -15.04
C ILE A 213 -6.39 -12.68 -14.22
N LEU A 214 -6.61 -12.94 -12.93
CA LEU A 214 -6.92 -11.92 -11.94
C LEU A 214 -5.73 -11.73 -10.99
N ALA A 215 -5.06 -10.59 -11.05
CA ALA A 215 -3.99 -10.23 -10.14
C ALA A 215 -4.55 -9.39 -8.98
N LEU A 216 -4.22 -9.77 -7.74
CA LEU A 216 -4.69 -9.13 -6.52
C LEU A 216 -3.51 -8.73 -5.64
N PRO A 217 -3.37 -7.46 -5.25
CA PRO A 217 -2.44 -7.07 -4.20
C PRO A 217 -2.82 -7.73 -2.87
N ARG A 218 -1.89 -8.47 -2.26
CA ARG A 218 -2.18 -9.26 -1.06
C ARG A 218 -2.70 -8.42 0.09
N PHE A 219 -2.09 -7.27 0.35
CA PHE A 219 -2.44 -6.37 1.45
C PHE A 219 -3.79 -5.64 1.27
N LEU A 220 -4.35 -5.62 0.05
CA LEU A 220 -5.71 -5.11 -0.22
C LEU A 220 -6.77 -6.21 -0.18
N ASN A 221 -6.39 -7.42 0.17
CA ASN A 221 -7.33 -8.54 0.20
C ASN A 221 -8.13 -8.53 1.50
N SER A 222 -9.08 -7.59 1.58
CA SER A 222 -9.95 -7.41 2.74
C SER A 222 -10.88 -8.62 2.96
N TRP A 223 -11.30 -8.80 4.18
CA TRP A 223 -12.31 -9.77 4.59
C TRP A 223 -13.74 -9.27 4.28
N PRO A 224 -14.67 -10.14 3.85
CA PRO A 224 -14.44 -11.47 3.29
C PRO A 224 -13.91 -11.40 1.86
N SER A 225 -12.95 -12.27 1.58
CA SER A 225 -12.29 -12.36 0.28
C SER A 225 -13.17 -13.17 -0.69
N ILE A 226 -13.95 -12.51 -1.53
CA ILE A 226 -14.68 -13.17 -2.62
C ILE A 226 -13.73 -13.34 -3.80
N ILE A 227 -13.30 -14.56 -4.05
CA ILE A 227 -12.42 -14.90 -5.17
C ILE A 227 -13.24 -15.66 -6.21
N PRO A 228 -13.33 -15.18 -7.47
CA PRO A 228 -13.99 -15.91 -8.53
C PRO A 228 -13.28 -17.25 -8.80
N THR A 229 -13.96 -18.37 -8.62
CA THR A 229 -13.36 -19.71 -8.76
C THR A 229 -12.97 -20.09 -10.18
N ARG A 230 -13.59 -19.43 -11.19
CA ARG A 230 -13.30 -19.66 -12.61
C ARG A 230 -12.08 -18.90 -13.15
N LEU A 231 -11.52 -17.97 -12.39
CA LEU A 231 -10.37 -17.16 -12.79
C LEU A 231 -9.06 -17.76 -12.28
N ASN A 232 -7.98 -17.52 -13.01
CA ASN A 232 -6.63 -17.83 -12.56
C ASN A 232 -6.14 -16.71 -11.64
N VAL A 233 -6.36 -16.86 -10.33
CA VAL A 233 -6.03 -15.83 -9.34
C VAL A 233 -4.56 -15.86 -8.98
N LYS A 234 -3.90 -14.70 -9.08
CA LYS A 234 -2.51 -14.48 -8.65
C LYS A 234 -2.45 -13.41 -7.58
N PHE A 235 -1.97 -13.77 -6.39
CA PHE A 235 -1.68 -12.81 -5.35
C PHE A 235 -0.28 -12.22 -5.55
N ILE A 236 -0.17 -10.89 -5.40
CA ILE A 236 1.09 -10.15 -5.50
C ILE A 236 1.33 -9.45 -4.18
N GLU A 237 2.48 -9.73 -3.57
CA GLU A 237 2.89 -9.15 -2.30
C GLU A 237 3.94 -8.08 -2.53
N PRO A 238 3.94 -6.97 -1.77
CA PRO A 238 5.07 -6.05 -1.78
C PRO A 238 6.29 -6.77 -1.17
N ILE A 239 7.37 -6.82 -1.90
CA ILE A 239 8.59 -7.53 -1.50
C ILE A 239 9.83 -6.65 -1.63
N LYS A 240 10.89 -7.04 -0.92
CA LYS A 240 12.23 -6.49 -1.18
C LYS A 240 12.72 -6.98 -2.53
N MET A 241 13.08 -6.07 -3.42
CA MET A 241 13.61 -6.41 -4.73
C MET A 241 14.51 -5.31 -5.27
N ASP A 242 15.47 -5.70 -6.09
CA ASP A 242 16.40 -4.77 -6.75
C ASP A 242 15.68 -3.93 -7.82
N GLY A 243 16.24 -2.76 -8.12
CA GLY A 243 15.76 -1.84 -9.16
C GLY A 243 14.52 -1.03 -8.80
N VAL A 244 13.95 -1.17 -7.58
CA VAL A 244 12.79 -0.38 -7.16
C VAL A 244 13.17 1.07 -6.89
N PHE A 245 14.30 1.31 -6.21
CA PHE A 245 14.79 2.67 -5.96
C PHE A 245 15.16 3.37 -7.27
N ASP A 246 15.92 2.69 -8.14
CA ASP A 246 16.29 3.21 -9.46
C ASP A 246 15.05 3.60 -10.27
N TYR A 247 14.02 2.73 -10.27
CA TYR A 247 12.76 3.03 -10.94
C TYR A 247 12.06 4.28 -10.37
N ILE A 248 12.08 4.46 -9.04
CA ILE A 248 11.48 5.64 -8.41
C ILE A 248 12.24 6.91 -8.81
N GLU A 249 13.56 6.86 -8.83
CA GLU A 249 14.41 8.00 -9.23
C GLU A 249 14.20 8.39 -10.70
N ASP A 250 14.20 7.40 -11.59
CA ASP A 250 14.16 7.63 -13.03
C ASP A 250 12.76 7.97 -13.55
N GLU A 251 11.71 7.33 -13.04
CA GLU A 251 10.38 7.35 -13.64
C GLU A 251 9.35 8.19 -12.84
N ILE A 252 9.58 8.44 -11.54
CA ILE A 252 8.65 9.21 -10.72
C ILE A 252 9.17 10.64 -10.54
N SER A 253 8.75 11.52 -11.46
CA SER A 253 9.05 12.95 -11.34
C SER A 253 8.38 13.57 -10.11
N ASP A 254 8.95 14.68 -9.60
CA ASP A 254 8.38 15.44 -8.48
C ASP A 254 6.96 15.92 -8.79
N LYS A 255 6.70 16.29 -10.05
CA LYS A 255 5.35 16.67 -10.50
C LYS A 255 4.37 15.52 -10.31
N LEU A 256 4.69 14.32 -10.79
CA LEU A 256 3.84 13.15 -10.66
C LEU A 256 3.67 12.76 -9.19
N PHE A 257 4.75 12.77 -8.40
CA PHE A 257 4.69 12.50 -6.98
C PHE A 257 3.72 13.44 -6.28
N ASN A 258 3.80 14.76 -6.55
CA ASN A 258 2.91 15.76 -5.97
C ASN A 258 1.46 15.68 -6.49
N GLU A 259 1.21 15.07 -7.66
CA GLU A 259 -0.14 14.75 -8.12
C GLU A 259 -0.74 13.57 -7.34
N LEU A 260 0.08 12.56 -7.04
CA LEU A 260 -0.33 11.33 -6.34
C LEU A 260 -0.42 11.48 -4.82
N VAL A 261 0.45 12.32 -4.23
CA VAL A 261 0.65 12.39 -2.78
C VAL A 261 0.61 13.84 -2.31
N VAL A 262 0.09 14.05 -1.11
CA VAL A 262 0.11 15.33 -0.40
C VAL A 262 0.61 15.12 1.02
N SER A 263 1.34 16.10 1.58
CA SER A 263 1.74 16.08 2.99
C SER A 263 0.69 16.77 3.85
N SER A 264 0.49 16.25 5.07
CA SER A 264 -0.42 16.81 6.06
C SER A 264 0.17 16.66 7.47
N ASP A 265 -0.14 17.62 8.34
CA ASP A 265 0.20 17.59 9.78
C ASP A 265 -1.07 17.38 10.65
N SER A 266 -2.23 17.07 10.04
CA SER A 266 -3.51 16.82 10.71
C SER A 266 -4.12 15.51 10.24
N LEU A 267 -4.54 14.68 11.20
CA LEU A 267 -5.23 13.43 10.92
C LEU A 267 -6.61 13.68 10.30
N GLU A 268 -7.36 14.63 10.86
CA GLU A 268 -8.74 14.94 10.43
C GLU A 268 -8.79 15.47 9.00
N ALA A 269 -7.76 16.23 8.58
CA ALA A 269 -7.64 16.73 7.21
C ALA A 269 -7.13 15.64 6.23
N SER A 270 -6.74 14.48 6.74
CA SER A 270 -6.08 13.42 5.98
C SER A 270 -6.96 12.20 5.73
N ILE A 271 -8.08 12.06 6.43
CA ILE A 271 -9.03 10.95 6.27
C ILE A 271 -10.45 11.53 6.20
N PRO A 272 -11.19 11.34 5.07
CA PRO A 272 -10.77 10.62 3.87
C PRO A 272 -9.63 11.32 3.12
N THR A 273 -8.76 10.54 2.47
CA THR A 273 -7.59 11.10 1.77
C THR A 273 -8.01 11.98 0.58
N PRO A 274 -7.50 13.23 0.48
CA PRO A 274 -7.85 14.13 -0.63
C PRO A 274 -7.12 13.78 -1.93
N LYS A 275 -6.09 12.94 -1.87
CA LYS A 275 -5.32 12.37 -2.99
C LYS A 275 -5.12 10.87 -2.80
N PRO A 276 -4.64 10.13 -3.82
CA PRO A 276 -4.33 8.71 -3.70
C PRO A 276 -3.47 8.33 -2.49
N GLY A 277 -2.62 9.25 -2.04
CA GLY A 277 -1.83 9.10 -0.81
C GLY A 277 -1.70 10.40 -0.02
N VAL A 278 -1.62 10.29 1.31
CA VAL A 278 -1.33 11.40 2.22
C VAL A 278 -0.17 11.01 3.14
N ILE A 279 0.89 11.80 3.13
CA ILE A 279 2.00 11.63 4.06
C ILE A 279 1.70 12.41 5.33
N LEU A 280 1.55 11.71 6.44
CA LEU A 280 1.48 12.29 7.78
C LEU A 280 2.87 12.39 8.40
N ASN A 281 3.19 13.54 8.95
CA ASN A 281 4.35 13.70 9.82
C ASN A 281 4.01 13.16 11.21
N ALA A 282 4.49 11.94 11.52
CA ALA A 282 4.18 11.27 12.78
C ALA A 282 4.71 12.04 13.99
N GLU A 283 5.89 12.66 13.91
CA GLU A 283 6.45 13.44 15.01
C GLU A 283 5.54 14.61 15.38
N LYS A 284 5.02 15.35 14.40
CA LYS A 284 4.09 16.46 14.65
C LYS A 284 2.75 16.01 15.22
N ILE A 285 2.22 14.88 14.76
CA ILE A 285 0.93 14.33 15.22
C ILE A 285 0.99 13.90 16.69
N PHE A 286 2.10 13.30 17.13
CA PHE A 286 2.21 12.76 18.48
C PHE A 286 2.85 13.72 19.49
N MET A 287 3.53 14.79 19.03
CA MET A 287 4.09 15.83 19.91
C MET A 287 3.07 16.94 20.27
N SER A 288 1.95 17.00 19.56
CA SER A 288 0.82 17.90 19.88
C SER A 288 -0.08 17.28 20.95
#